data_27e449ff59678e587e342f93b3f97869
#
_entry.id   27e449ff59678e587e342f93b3f97869
#
_cell.length_a   1.000
_cell.length_b   1.000
_cell.length_c   1.000
_cell.angle_alpha   90.00
_cell.angle_beta   90.00
_cell.angle_gamma   90.00
#
_symmetry.space_group_name_H-M   'P 1'
#
loop_
_entity.id
_entity.type
_entity.pdbx_description
1 polymer ?
#
loop_
_entity_poly.entity_id
_entity_poly.type
_entity_poly.pdbx_seq_one_letter_code
_entity_poly.pdbx_strand_id
1 'polypeptide(L)'
;MITYASLVVLFGIVLIMTTLGFSEVIAAFIAGVAVAESRSSQRVRETVNVLLAIFGSIFFIAMGLQLNFRYILNTEVLVVALVVSLAAVVSKVVGIYPFAYLRLRNHRDSMVVSYGMMPRGEMGLVIASIGLSSGLINMGEFGIIILMVLITTIVGAVVYRREACRVRLTRAD
;
A
#
# COMPACT_ATOMS: atom_id res chain seq x y z
N MET A 1 5.41 20.58 -22.88
CA MET A 1 6.63 21.06 -22.22
C MET A 1 6.50 21.11 -20.69
N ILE A 2 5.46 21.68 -20.11
CA ILE A 2 5.31 21.83 -18.65
C ILE A 2 5.30 20.47 -17.90
N THR A 3 4.63 19.45 -18.44
CA THR A 3 4.56 18.10 -17.84
C THR A 3 5.95 17.44 -17.77
N TYR A 4 6.75 17.54 -18.83
CA TYR A 4 8.11 17.00 -18.84
C TYR A 4 9.01 17.73 -17.86
N ALA A 5 8.90 19.06 -17.77
CA ALA A 5 9.64 19.86 -16.79
C ALA A 5 9.28 19.44 -15.35
N SER A 6 7.99 19.22 -15.06
CA SER A 6 7.54 18.77 -13.74
C SER A 6 8.07 17.36 -13.39
N LEU A 7 8.15 16.45 -14.38
CA LEU A 7 8.75 15.13 -14.15
C LEU A 7 10.27 15.23 -13.92
N VAL A 8 10.97 16.07 -14.66
CA VAL A 8 12.41 16.32 -14.45
C VAL A 8 12.66 16.87 -13.06
N VAL A 9 11.85 17.83 -12.61
CA VAL A 9 11.94 18.38 -11.25
C VAL A 9 11.66 17.29 -10.21
N LEU A 10 10.63 16.46 -10.42
CA LEU A 10 10.30 15.35 -9.52
C LEU A 10 11.47 14.38 -9.37
N PHE A 11 11.99 13.86 -10.48
CA PHE A 11 13.13 12.95 -10.46
C PHE A 11 14.42 13.63 -9.95
N GLY A 12 14.62 14.92 -10.23
CA GLY A 12 15.74 15.70 -9.71
C GLY A 12 15.69 15.82 -8.18
N ILE A 13 14.52 16.12 -7.61
CA ILE A 13 14.34 16.16 -6.14
C ILE A 13 14.61 14.78 -5.54
N VAL A 14 14.07 13.71 -6.12
CA VAL A 14 14.32 12.35 -5.64
C VAL A 14 15.81 12.04 -5.65
N LEU A 15 16.51 12.34 -6.73
CA LEU A 15 17.95 12.10 -6.86
C LEU A 15 18.74 12.87 -5.78
N ILE A 16 18.47 14.14 -5.59
CA ILE A 16 19.14 14.96 -4.57
C ILE A 16 18.88 14.39 -3.17
N MET A 17 17.65 14.04 -2.86
CA MET A 17 17.31 13.52 -1.54
C MET A 17 17.94 12.14 -1.28
N THR A 18 18.01 11.28 -2.27
CA THR A 18 18.68 9.97 -2.13
C THR A 18 20.19 10.10 -1.95
N THR A 19 20.84 11.07 -2.61
CA THR A 19 22.27 11.38 -2.35
C THR A 19 22.52 11.94 -0.96
N LEU A 20 21.51 12.57 -0.34
CA LEU A 20 21.56 13.02 1.04
C LEU A 20 21.26 11.91 2.07
N GLY A 21 21.05 10.66 1.62
CA GLY A 21 20.83 9.50 2.47
C GLY A 21 19.36 9.25 2.84
N PHE A 22 18.40 9.96 2.25
CA PHE A 22 16.99 9.65 2.44
C PHE A 22 16.60 8.39 1.64
N SER A 23 15.64 7.63 2.19
CA SER A 23 15.04 6.51 1.47
C SER A 23 14.36 7.00 0.19
N GLU A 24 14.51 6.26 -0.91
CA GLU A 24 13.89 6.55 -2.22
C GLU A 24 12.38 6.75 -2.12
N VAL A 25 11.70 5.98 -1.26
CA VAL A 25 10.25 6.07 -1.04
C VAL A 25 9.88 7.41 -0.40
N ILE A 26 10.63 7.85 0.61
CA ILE A 26 10.39 9.13 1.29
C ILE A 26 10.69 10.28 0.33
N ALA A 27 11.79 10.19 -0.41
CA ALA A 27 12.17 11.19 -1.41
C ALA A 27 11.08 11.35 -2.50
N ALA A 28 10.57 10.23 -3.03
CA ALA A 28 9.50 10.22 -4.02
C ALA A 28 8.19 10.80 -3.46
N PHE A 29 7.85 10.51 -2.21
CA PHE A 29 6.66 11.07 -1.55
C PHE A 29 6.76 12.59 -1.41
N ILE A 30 7.87 13.11 -0.91
CA ILE A 30 8.08 14.56 -0.73
C ILE A 30 8.07 15.27 -2.09
N ALA A 31 8.75 14.70 -3.10
CA ALA A 31 8.72 15.24 -4.46
C ALA A 31 7.30 15.26 -5.04
N GLY A 32 6.52 14.19 -4.80
CA GLY A 32 5.12 14.10 -5.21
C GLY A 32 4.24 15.17 -4.57
N VAL A 33 4.41 15.44 -3.27
CA VAL A 33 3.69 16.49 -2.55
C VAL A 33 4.03 17.87 -3.14
N ALA A 34 5.31 18.17 -3.38
CA ALA A 34 5.76 19.42 -3.96
C ALA A 34 5.15 19.68 -5.36
N VAL A 35 5.06 18.62 -6.18
CA VAL A 35 4.43 18.71 -7.51
C VAL A 35 2.91 18.82 -7.44
N ALA A 36 2.28 18.19 -6.43
CA ALA A 36 0.83 18.20 -6.26
C ALA A 36 0.26 19.61 -6.00
N GLU A 37 1.04 20.50 -5.40
CA GLU A 37 0.67 21.91 -5.16
C GLU A 37 0.85 22.80 -6.40
N SER A 38 1.44 22.27 -7.48
CA SER A 38 1.66 23.04 -8.71
C SER A 38 0.37 23.21 -9.51
N ARG A 39 0.28 24.31 -10.28
CA ARG A 39 -0.85 24.57 -11.20
C ARG A 39 -0.99 23.50 -12.31
N SER A 40 0.04 22.71 -12.54
CA SER A 40 0.09 21.65 -13.55
C SER A 40 -0.21 20.27 -12.99
N SER A 41 -0.60 20.15 -11.72
CA SER A 41 -0.81 18.87 -11.02
C SER A 41 -1.72 17.91 -11.75
N GLN A 42 -2.79 18.39 -12.41
CA GLN A 42 -3.72 17.54 -13.14
C GLN A 42 -3.06 16.82 -14.33
N ARG A 43 -2.29 17.52 -15.15
CA ARG A 43 -1.58 16.93 -16.30
C ARG A 43 -0.47 15.98 -15.88
N VAL A 44 0.24 16.34 -14.79
CA VAL A 44 1.26 15.45 -14.21
C VAL A 44 0.61 14.17 -13.70
N ARG A 45 -0.53 14.28 -13.02
CA ARG A 45 -1.30 13.13 -12.51
C ARG A 45 -1.70 12.17 -13.64
N GLU A 46 -2.18 12.67 -14.78
CA GLU A 46 -2.54 11.84 -15.93
C GLU A 46 -1.33 11.04 -16.44
N THR A 47 -0.18 11.70 -16.60
CA THR A 47 1.06 11.05 -17.03
C THR A 47 1.56 10.03 -16.00
N VAL A 48 1.54 10.39 -14.72
CA VAL A 48 1.95 9.49 -13.64
C VAL A 48 1.01 8.29 -13.53
N ASN A 49 -0.28 8.44 -13.77
CA ASN A 49 -1.22 7.31 -13.79
C ASN A 49 -0.90 6.30 -14.91
N VAL A 50 -0.48 6.78 -16.09
CA VAL A 50 -0.02 5.89 -17.18
C VAL A 50 1.27 5.17 -16.78
N LEU A 51 2.23 5.89 -16.22
CA LEU A 51 3.48 5.30 -15.73
C LEU A 51 3.21 4.29 -14.62
N LEU A 52 2.32 4.61 -13.68
CA LEU A 52 1.92 3.70 -12.61
C LEU A 52 1.26 2.44 -13.14
N ALA A 53 0.42 2.53 -14.16
CA ALA A 53 -0.20 1.36 -14.79
C ALA A 53 0.85 0.44 -15.41
N ILE A 54 1.87 0.99 -16.06
CA ILE A 54 2.94 0.21 -16.72
C ILE A 54 3.91 -0.35 -15.67
N PHE A 55 4.57 0.52 -14.93
CA PHE A 55 5.62 0.12 -13.97
C PHE A 55 5.06 -0.62 -12.77
N GLY A 56 3.85 -0.25 -12.31
CA GLY A 56 3.15 -0.96 -11.25
C GLY A 56 2.86 -2.40 -11.64
N SER A 57 2.37 -2.64 -12.86
CA SER A 57 2.13 -4.00 -13.36
C SER A 57 3.42 -4.81 -13.43
N ILE A 58 4.50 -4.23 -13.94
CA ILE A 58 5.83 -4.88 -13.98
C ILE A 58 6.32 -5.20 -12.58
N PHE A 59 6.16 -4.26 -11.64
CA PHE A 59 6.55 -4.45 -10.24
C PHE A 59 5.80 -5.63 -9.59
N PHE A 60 4.47 -5.69 -9.74
CA PHE A 60 3.68 -6.78 -9.17
C PHE A 60 4.03 -8.14 -9.79
N ILE A 61 4.29 -8.18 -11.11
CA ILE A 61 4.75 -9.41 -11.78
C ILE A 61 6.13 -9.81 -11.24
N ALA A 62 7.07 -8.89 -11.14
CA ALA A 62 8.41 -9.16 -10.62
C ALA A 62 8.37 -9.66 -9.16
N MET A 63 7.51 -9.08 -8.31
CA MET A 63 7.29 -9.55 -6.94
C MET A 63 6.68 -10.95 -6.92
N GLY A 64 5.71 -11.22 -7.78
CA GLY A 64 5.10 -12.54 -7.90
C GLY A 64 6.09 -13.62 -8.35
N LEU A 65 7.01 -13.29 -9.26
CA LEU A 65 8.05 -14.21 -9.72
C LEU A 65 9.12 -14.53 -8.66
N GLN A 66 9.34 -13.63 -7.69
CA GLN A 66 10.24 -13.88 -6.57
C GLN A 66 9.64 -14.85 -5.54
N LEU A 67 8.33 -15.11 -5.61
CA LEU A 67 7.66 -16.06 -4.74
C LEU A 67 8.13 -17.49 -5.04
N ASN A 68 8.78 -18.11 -4.09
CA ASN A 68 9.09 -19.51 -4.17
C ASN A 68 7.97 -20.33 -3.52
N PHE A 69 7.11 -20.90 -4.36
CA PHE A 69 5.95 -21.68 -3.92
C PHE A 69 6.32 -22.83 -2.95
N ARG A 70 7.53 -23.36 -3.03
CA ARG A 70 7.99 -24.42 -2.14
C ARG A 70 8.09 -23.96 -0.68
N TYR A 71 8.46 -22.69 -0.45
CA TYR A 71 8.48 -22.12 0.89
C TYR A 71 7.09 -21.75 1.39
N ILE A 72 6.21 -21.28 0.50
CA ILE A 72 4.85 -20.88 0.85
C ILE A 72 3.99 -22.06 1.26
N LEU A 73 4.20 -23.23 0.64
CA LEU A 73 3.47 -24.46 0.96
C LEU A 73 3.95 -25.14 2.25
N ASN A 74 5.01 -24.64 2.88
CA ASN A 74 5.41 -25.11 4.19
C ASN A 74 4.35 -24.69 5.23
N THR A 75 3.86 -25.68 5.98
CA THR A 75 2.82 -25.48 7.00
C THR A 75 3.22 -24.43 8.04
N GLU A 76 4.48 -24.39 8.43
CA GLU A 76 4.99 -23.38 9.38
C GLU A 76 4.87 -21.96 8.84
N VAL A 77 5.30 -21.74 7.59
CA VAL A 77 5.22 -20.44 6.91
C VAL A 77 3.76 -19.99 6.77
N LEU A 78 2.88 -20.93 6.43
CA LEU A 78 1.46 -20.66 6.24
C LEU A 78 0.76 -20.28 7.54
N VAL A 79 1.07 -20.98 8.63
CA VAL A 79 0.52 -20.69 9.97
C VAL A 79 1.01 -19.33 10.45
N VAL A 80 2.32 -19.03 10.33
CA VAL A 80 2.87 -17.74 10.71
C VAL A 80 2.28 -16.61 9.87
N ALA A 81 2.17 -16.78 8.55
CA ALA A 81 1.54 -15.80 7.66
C ALA A 81 0.09 -15.51 8.05
N LEU A 82 -0.67 -16.53 8.44
CA LEU A 82 -2.05 -16.37 8.87
C LEU A 82 -2.16 -15.63 10.22
N VAL A 83 -1.31 -15.96 11.18
CA VAL A 83 -1.24 -15.26 12.49
C VAL A 83 -0.85 -13.80 12.30
N VAL A 84 0.19 -13.53 11.49
CA VAL A 84 0.64 -12.16 11.21
C VAL A 84 -0.43 -11.37 10.45
N SER A 85 -1.14 -12.02 9.50
CA SER A 85 -2.26 -11.39 8.78
C SER A 85 -3.40 -11.02 9.72
N LEU A 86 -3.77 -11.92 10.63
CA LEU A 86 -4.80 -11.68 11.63
C LEU A 86 -4.41 -10.52 12.56
N ALA A 87 -3.18 -10.54 13.07
CA ALA A 87 -2.65 -9.46 13.90
C ALA A 87 -2.64 -8.12 13.15
N ALA A 88 -2.27 -8.11 11.86
CA ALA A 88 -2.28 -6.93 11.02
C ALA A 88 -3.68 -6.35 10.82
N VAL A 89 -4.69 -7.21 10.61
CA VAL A 89 -6.10 -6.81 10.49
C VAL A 89 -6.62 -6.24 11.80
N VAL A 90 -6.44 -6.98 12.90
CA VAL A 90 -6.92 -6.56 14.23
C VAL A 90 -6.28 -5.24 14.66
N SER A 91 -4.96 -5.10 14.51
CA SER A 91 -4.24 -3.87 14.88
C SER A 91 -4.74 -2.64 14.10
N LYS A 92 -5.08 -2.80 12.82
CA LYS A 92 -5.64 -1.72 12.00
C LYS A 92 -7.04 -1.33 12.44
N VAL A 93 -7.91 -2.30 12.64
CA VAL A 93 -9.29 -2.03 13.09
C VAL A 93 -9.27 -1.38 14.48
N VAL A 94 -8.54 -1.96 15.43
CA VAL A 94 -8.45 -1.42 16.81
C VAL A 94 -7.79 -0.05 16.84
N GLY A 95 -6.77 0.19 16.00
CA GLY A 95 -6.06 1.48 15.97
C GLY A 95 -6.86 2.59 15.30
N ILE A 96 -7.65 2.29 14.26
CA ILE A 96 -8.35 3.32 13.47
C ILE A 96 -9.76 3.59 13.98
N TYR A 97 -10.46 2.53 14.42
CA TYR A 97 -11.85 2.63 14.84
C TYR A 97 -12.12 3.70 15.91
N PRO A 98 -11.35 3.82 17.02
CA PRO A 98 -11.62 4.83 18.04
C PRO A 98 -11.55 6.25 17.47
N PHE A 99 -10.55 6.55 16.66
CA PHE A 99 -10.38 7.88 16.05
C PHE A 99 -11.48 8.19 15.03
N ALA A 100 -11.83 7.20 14.21
CA ALA A 100 -12.94 7.33 13.27
C ALA A 100 -14.26 7.57 14.02
N TYR A 101 -14.51 6.86 15.11
CA TYR A 101 -15.72 7.01 15.91
C TYR A 101 -15.79 8.37 16.61
N LEU A 102 -14.70 8.86 17.16
CA LEU A 102 -14.63 10.21 17.76
C LEU A 102 -15.00 11.30 16.74
N ARG A 103 -14.63 11.13 15.48
CA ARG A 103 -14.87 12.12 14.43
C ARG A 103 -16.25 12.00 13.78
N LEU A 104 -16.69 10.78 13.48
CA LEU A 104 -17.91 10.51 12.73
C LEU A 104 -19.14 10.31 13.61
N ARG A 105 -18.93 9.94 14.89
CA ARG A 105 -19.97 9.62 15.89
C ARG A 105 -21.02 8.61 15.39
N ASN A 106 -20.66 7.83 14.39
CA ASN A 106 -21.50 6.80 13.79
C ASN A 106 -20.70 5.49 13.70
N HIS A 107 -21.18 4.44 14.33
CA HIS A 107 -20.52 3.14 14.39
C HIS A 107 -20.29 2.55 12.98
N ARG A 108 -21.30 2.61 12.11
CA ARG A 108 -21.24 2.03 10.75
C ARG A 108 -20.21 2.74 9.88
N ASP A 109 -20.25 4.07 9.85
CA ASP A 109 -19.30 4.86 9.06
C ASP A 109 -17.86 4.67 9.56
N SER A 110 -17.67 4.56 10.88
CA SER A 110 -16.36 4.32 11.51
C SER A 110 -15.80 2.94 11.16
N MET A 111 -16.65 1.93 11.08
CA MET A 111 -16.26 0.58 10.64
C MET A 111 -15.87 0.58 9.15
N VAL A 112 -16.62 1.27 8.29
CA VAL A 112 -16.26 1.38 6.86
C VAL A 112 -14.90 2.03 6.68
N VAL A 113 -14.60 3.11 7.42
CA VAL A 113 -13.28 3.76 7.38
C VAL A 113 -12.19 2.79 7.86
N SER A 114 -12.42 2.08 8.96
CA SER A 114 -11.45 1.12 9.51
C SER A 114 -11.15 -0.01 8.53
N TYR A 115 -12.17 -0.56 7.88
CA TYR A 115 -11.99 -1.61 6.87
C TYR A 115 -11.34 -1.09 5.59
N GLY A 116 -11.62 0.15 5.18
CA GLY A 116 -10.97 0.78 4.04
C GLY A 116 -9.45 0.98 4.23
N MET A 117 -8.98 1.03 5.47
CA MET A 117 -7.56 1.16 5.80
C MET A 117 -6.85 -0.18 6.09
N MET A 118 -7.57 -1.31 5.96
CA MET A 118 -7.00 -2.66 6.17
C MET A 118 -5.99 -3.08 5.09
N PRO A 119 -6.25 -2.85 3.77
CA PRO A 119 -5.34 -3.33 2.75
C PRO A 119 -3.93 -2.77 2.94
N ARG A 120 -2.94 -3.68 2.97
CA ARG A 120 -1.52 -3.33 2.94
C ARG A 120 -1.02 -3.64 1.54
N GLY A 121 -1.08 -2.65 0.65
CA GLY A 121 -0.74 -2.83 -0.75
C GLY A 121 0.77 -2.79 -1.04
N GLU A 122 1.10 -2.08 -2.09
CA GLU A 122 2.44 -1.96 -2.67
C GLU A 122 3.54 -1.56 -1.68
N MET A 123 3.26 -0.68 -0.71
CA MET A 123 4.27 -0.23 0.26
C MET A 123 4.82 -1.39 1.12
N GLY A 124 3.97 -2.34 1.49
CA GLY A 124 4.41 -3.54 2.21
C GLY A 124 5.36 -4.39 1.37
N LEU A 125 5.07 -4.53 0.08
CA LEU A 125 5.91 -5.28 -0.86
C LEU A 125 7.24 -4.56 -1.16
N VAL A 126 7.21 -3.24 -1.33
CA VAL A 126 8.43 -2.44 -1.54
C VAL A 126 9.38 -2.58 -0.35
N ILE A 127 8.88 -2.42 0.88
CA ILE A 127 9.69 -2.54 2.10
C ILE A 127 10.24 -3.98 2.24
N ALA A 128 9.42 -4.98 1.96
CA ALA A 128 9.86 -6.38 1.98
C ALA A 128 10.96 -6.64 0.93
N SER A 129 10.81 -6.10 -0.28
CA SER A 129 11.81 -6.22 -1.35
C SER A 129 13.15 -5.58 -0.96
N ILE A 130 13.11 -4.38 -0.37
CA ILE A 130 14.32 -3.72 0.15
C ILE A 130 14.95 -4.55 1.26
N GLY A 131 14.16 -5.07 2.20
CA GLY A 131 14.64 -5.94 3.27
C GLY A 131 15.30 -7.20 2.75
N LEU A 132 14.73 -7.82 1.71
CA LEU A 132 15.32 -9.01 1.06
C LEU A 132 16.64 -8.67 0.34
N SER A 133 16.67 -7.58 -0.45
CA SER A 133 17.86 -7.17 -1.19
C SER A 133 18.99 -6.72 -0.27
N SER A 134 18.68 -6.16 0.90
CA SER A 134 19.63 -5.76 1.93
C SER A 134 20.07 -6.94 2.83
N GLY A 135 19.55 -8.15 2.62
CA GLY A 135 19.87 -9.32 3.44
C GLY A 135 19.32 -9.27 4.87
N LEU A 136 18.41 -8.34 5.16
CA LEU A 136 17.79 -8.19 6.48
C LEU A 136 16.72 -9.25 6.76
N ILE A 137 16.09 -9.75 5.71
CA ILE A 137 15.09 -10.84 5.78
C ILE A 137 15.47 -11.96 4.82
N ASN A 138 15.05 -13.17 5.15
CA ASN A 138 15.23 -14.35 4.31
C ASN A 138 14.04 -14.59 3.37
N MET A 139 14.17 -15.54 2.43
CA MET A 139 13.11 -15.88 1.47
C MET A 139 11.82 -16.39 2.12
N GLY A 140 11.91 -17.07 3.29
CA GLY A 140 10.74 -17.53 4.03
C GLY A 140 9.97 -16.38 4.64
N GLU A 141 10.66 -15.44 5.29
CA GLU A 141 10.09 -14.22 5.86
C GLU A 141 9.47 -13.32 4.78
N PHE A 142 10.15 -13.19 3.63
CA PHE A 142 9.61 -12.50 2.47
C PHE A 142 8.30 -13.12 1.99
N GLY A 143 8.23 -14.47 1.92
CA GLY A 143 7.01 -15.19 1.59
C GLY A 143 5.87 -14.93 2.58
N ILE A 144 6.15 -14.88 3.88
CA ILE A 144 5.18 -14.54 4.94
C ILE A 144 4.61 -13.13 4.71
N ILE A 145 5.47 -12.15 4.43
CA ILE A 145 5.03 -10.75 4.20
C ILE A 145 4.15 -10.66 2.96
N ILE A 146 4.51 -11.32 1.87
CA ILE A 146 3.69 -11.30 0.65
C ILE A 146 2.33 -11.94 0.90
N LEU A 147 2.29 -13.10 1.56
CA LEU A 147 1.02 -13.75 1.92
C LEU A 147 0.16 -12.84 2.80
N MET A 148 0.76 -12.18 3.81
CA MET A 148 0.07 -11.22 4.65
C MET A 148 -0.53 -10.07 3.81
N VAL A 149 0.23 -9.50 2.88
CA VAL A 149 -0.23 -8.42 1.99
C VAL A 149 -1.38 -8.89 1.12
N LEU A 150 -1.29 -10.07 0.51
CA LEU A 150 -2.36 -10.64 -0.31
C LEU A 150 -3.64 -10.88 0.50
N ILE A 151 -3.52 -11.56 1.64
CA ILE A 151 -4.66 -11.88 2.51
C ILE A 151 -5.34 -10.59 2.99
N THR A 152 -4.59 -9.64 3.52
CA THR A 152 -5.15 -8.39 4.04
C THR A 152 -5.79 -7.54 2.95
N THR A 153 -5.23 -7.55 1.74
CA THR A 153 -5.79 -6.81 0.60
C THR A 153 -7.09 -7.44 0.11
N ILE A 154 -7.14 -8.76 -0.04
CA ILE A 154 -8.35 -9.47 -0.49
C ILE A 154 -9.46 -9.35 0.57
N VAL A 155 -9.14 -9.68 1.83
CA VAL A 155 -10.11 -9.61 2.94
C VAL A 155 -10.59 -8.18 3.14
N GLY A 156 -9.67 -7.20 3.16
CA GLY A 156 -10.00 -5.79 3.31
C GLY A 156 -10.91 -5.28 2.21
N ALA A 157 -10.62 -5.59 0.95
CA ALA A 157 -11.44 -5.17 -0.19
C ALA A 157 -12.86 -5.78 -0.14
N VAL A 158 -12.97 -7.07 0.20
CA VAL A 158 -14.26 -7.76 0.30
C VAL A 158 -15.11 -7.20 1.45
N VAL A 159 -14.52 -7.05 2.64
CA VAL A 159 -15.21 -6.55 3.82
C VAL A 159 -15.62 -5.09 3.63
N TYR A 160 -14.70 -4.25 3.14
CA TYR A 160 -15.00 -2.85 2.82
C TYR A 160 -16.17 -2.71 1.85
N ARG A 161 -16.15 -3.47 0.75
CA ARG A 161 -17.22 -3.41 -0.26
C ARG A 161 -18.58 -3.79 0.33
N ARG A 162 -18.64 -4.82 1.18
CA ARG A 162 -19.87 -5.26 1.84
C ARG A 162 -20.43 -4.19 2.77
N GLU A 163 -19.59 -3.62 3.63
CA GLU A 163 -20.04 -2.61 4.60
C GLU A 163 -20.35 -1.26 3.94
N ALA A 164 -19.57 -0.84 2.95
CA ALA A 164 -19.87 0.38 2.18
C ALA A 164 -21.18 0.29 1.42
N CYS A 165 -21.52 -0.88 0.86
CA CYS A 165 -22.82 -1.10 0.20
C CYS A 165 -23.99 -1.01 1.19
N ARG A 166 -23.84 -1.59 2.39
CA ARG A 166 -24.86 -1.52 3.45
C ARG A 166 -25.12 -0.07 3.91
N VAL A 167 -24.06 0.72 4.08
CA VAL A 167 -24.21 2.13 4.49
C VAL A 167 -24.90 2.97 3.42
N ARG A 168 -24.61 2.72 2.13
CA ARG A 168 -25.29 3.41 1.02
C ARG A 168 -26.78 3.12 0.98
N LEU A 169 -27.20 1.87 1.16
CA LEU A 169 -28.60 1.47 1.17
C LEU A 169 -29.37 2.14 2.32
N THR A 170 -28.77 2.21 3.51
CA THR A 170 -29.41 2.83 4.70
C THR A 170 -29.54 4.35 4.62
N ARG A 171 -28.81 5.01 3.71
CA ARG A 171 -28.92 6.48 3.49
C ARG A 171 -29.89 6.84 2.34
N ALA A 172 -30.31 5.86 1.56
CA ALA A 172 -31.23 6.06 0.45
C ALA A 172 -32.71 5.89 0.86
N ASP A 173 -32.96 5.27 2.00
CA ASP A 173 -34.24 5.17 2.71
C ASP A 173 -34.36 6.32 3.73
#